data_4b6bcd44088435150c156bc7ee851c50
#
_entry.id   4b6bcd44088435150c156bc7ee851c50
#
_cell.length_a   1.000
_cell.length_b   1.000
_cell.length_c   1.000
_cell.angle_alpha   90.00
_cell.angle_beta   90.00
_cell.angle_gamma   90.00
#
_symmetry.space_group_name_H-M   'P 1'
#
loop_
_entity.id
_entity.type
_entity.pdbx_description
1 polymer ?
#
loop_
_entity_poly.entity_id
_entity_poly.type
_entity_poly.pdbx_seq_one_letter_code
_entity_poly.pdbx_strand_id
1 'polypeptide(L)'
;MRKNIFNRSTLTAICLSLVMSACSDSFLDIQPQDKPGSDNFLNNLSSAQELVVASFNPWVAQTQMYGKRFATICDALTDDGGLRLNGNDLIQVLDWNITPSLNYPTDWWKYSYQSVNAANYAIQEIPKLKNKGFTDSEINPYIAVARFMRAFNYMFLTTFYGCLLYTSPS
;
A
#
# COMPACT_ATOMS: atom_id res chain seq x y z
N MET A 1 66.48 8.79 31.01
CA MET A 1 66.12 8.25 29.65
C MET A 1 64.84 7.45 29.74
N ARG A 2 63.68 8.02 29.38
CA ARG A 2 62.44 7.29 29.32
C ARG A 2 62.32 6.73 27.89
N LYS A 3 62.46 5.40 27.75
CA LYS A 3 62.22 4.70 26.48
C LYS A 3 60.72 4.80 26.09
N ASN A 4 60.45 5.31 24.90
CA ASN A 4 59.12 5.31 24.30
C ASN A 4 58.67 3.87 24.05
N ILE A 5 57.75 3.35 24.89
CA ILE A 5 57.21 1.98 24.86
C ILE A 5 56.04 1.88 23.82
N PHE A 6 55.85 2.88 22.99
CA PHE A 6 54.85 2.81 21.96
C PHE A 6 55.48 2.28 20.69
N ASN A 7 55.45 0.95 20.54
CA ASN A 7 55.88 0.27 19.33
C ASN A 7 54.81 0.45 18.25
N ARG A 8 55.22 0.68 17.00
CA ARG A 8 54.29 0.87 15.85
C ARG A 8 53.23 -0.26 15.73
N SER A 9 53.59 -1.48 16.14
CA SER A 9 52.68 -2.64 16.17
C SER A 9 51.57 -2.55 17.24
N THR A 10 51.84 -1.92 18.40
CA THR A 10 50.79 -1.71 19.42
C THR A 10 49.81 -0.62 19.03
N LEU A 11 50.29 0.41 18.31
CA LEU A 11 49.41 1.45 17.78
C LEU A 11 48.46 0.91 16.69
N THR A 12 48.94 0.07 15.77
CA THR A 12 48.12 -0.59 14.77
C THR A 12 47.14 -1.57 15.37
N ALA A 13 47.47 -2.31 16.39
CA ALA A 13 46.55 -3.22 17.10
C ALA A 13 45.39 -2.47 17.79
N ILE A 14 45.69 -1.30 18.41
CA ILE A 14 44.67 -0.45 19.06
C ILE A 14 43.75 0.18 18.00
N CYS A 15 44.28 0.65 16.88
CA CYS A 15 43.45 1.17 15.80
C CYS A 15 42.53 0.08 15.17
N LEU A 16 43.06 -1.14 15.01
CA LEU A 16 42.27 -2.26 14.45
C LEU A 16 41.16 -2.71 15.40
N SER A 17 41.36 -2.69 16.72
CA SER A 17 40.32 -3.04 17.71
C SER A 17 39.21 -1.98 17.81
N LEU A 18 39.53 -0.70 17.58
CA LEU A 18 38.53 0.39 17.54
C LEU A 18 37.61 0.34 16.30
N VAL A 19 38.13 -0.15 15.19
CA VAL A 19 37.32 -0.30 13.95
C VAL A 19 36.32 -1.46 14.05
N MET A 20 36.66 -2.52 14.81
CA MET A 20 35.79 -3.68 14.99
C MET A 20 34.60 -3.44 15.92
N SER A 21 34.64 -2.42 16.77
CA SER A 21 33.56 -2.06 17.70
C SER A 21 32.56 -1.04 17.11
N ALA A 22 32.80 -0.55 15.89
CA ALA A 22 31.96 0.48 15.25
C ALA A 22 30.70 -0.08 14.55
N CYS A 23 30.58 -1.40 14.38
CA CYS A 23 29.40 -2.04 13.80
C CYS A 23 28.48 -2.56 14.92
N SER A 24 27.82 -1.66 15.61
CA SER A 24 26.66 -2.02 16.43
C SER A 24 25.41 -1.85 15.55
N ASP A 25 24.66 -2.95 15.30
CA ASP A 25 23.42 -2.95 14.52
C ASP A 25 22.40 -1.94 15.04
N SER A 26 22.45 -1.61 16.34
CA SER A 26 21.58 -0.63 16.99
C SER A 26 21.81 0.82 16.53
N PHE A 27 22.99 1.15 15.95
CA PHE A 27 23.27 2.49 15.45
C PHE A 27 22.59 2.76 14.09
N LEU A 28 22.31 1.70 13.32
CA LEU A 28 21.65 1.78 12.00
C LEU A 28 20.13 1.59 12.10
N ASP A 29 19.63 1.14 13.24
CA ASP A 29 18.19 0.95 13.48
C ASP A 29 17.54 2.27 13.93
N ILE A 30 17.64 3.28 13.05
CA ILE A 30 16.95 4.56 13.22
C ILE A 30 15.52 4.37 12.79
N GLN A 31 14.60 4.28 13.74
CA GLN A 31 13.16 4.34 13.48
C GLN A 31 12.85 5.65 12.75
N PRO A 32 12.18 5.62 11.58
CA PRO A 32 11.78 6.82 10.86
C PRO A 32 10.92 7.71 11.78
N GLN A 33 11.40 8.89 12.13
CA GLN A 33 10.66 9.82 13.01
C GLN A 33 9.41 10.40 12.33
N ASP A 34 9.38 10.41 11.00
CA ASP A 34 8.30 10.99 10.19
C ASP A 34 7.19 9.99 9.85
N LYS A 35 7.36 8.70 10.18
CA LYS A 35 6.33 7.68 10.00
C LYS A 35 6.23 6.87 11.28
N PRO A 36 5.03 6.75 11.88
CA PRO A 36 4.84 5.84 13.00
C PRO A 36 5.30 4.45 12.54
N GLY A 37 6.28 3.87 13.26
CA GLY A 37 6.72 2.50 12.99
C GLY A 37 5.53 1.56 13.05
N SER A 38 5.53 0.51 12.23
CA SER A 38 4.41 -0.42 12.11
C SER A 38 3.91 -0.94 13.46
N ASP A 39 4.79 -1.10 14.43
CA ASP A 39 4.47 -1.62 15.76
C ASP A 39 3.79 -0.58 16.69
N ASN A 40 3.98 0.71 16.41
CA ASN A 40 3.42 1.79 17.22
C ASN A 40 2.25 2.52 16.55
N PHE A 41 1.96 2.24 15.29
CA PHE A 41 0.89 2.92 14.55
C PHE A 41 -0.50 2.53 15.08
N LEU A 42 -0.74 1.24 15.29
CA LEU A 42 -2.05 0.72 15.68
C LEU A 42 -2.22 0.73 17.20
N ASN A 43 -2.61 1.89 17.78
CA ASN A 43 -2.76 2.07 19.22
C ASN A 43 -4.18 2.40 19.71
N ASN A 44 -5.07 2.80 18.79
CA ASN A 44 -6.42 3.24 19.11
C ASN A 44 -7.36 3.00 17.93
N LEU A 45 -8.65 3.29 18.11
CA LEU A 45 -9.67 3.13 17.07
C LEU A 45 -9.51 4.12 15.91
N SER A 46 -8.88 5.28 16.15
CA SER A 46 -8.56 6.23 15.07
C SER A 46 -7.57 5.64 14.08
N SER A 47 -6.51 4.97 14.57
CA SER A 47 -5.56 4.28 13.69
C SER A 47 -6.19 3.09 12.95
N ALA A 48 -7.16 2.39 13.55
CA ALA A 48 -7.95 1.38 12.84
C ALA A 48 -8.77 2.02 11.71
N GLN A 49 -9.38 3.18 11.96
CA GLN A 49 -10.09 3.94 10.93
C GLN A 49 -9.18 4.36 9.80
N GLU A 50 -7.98 4.84 10.08
CA GLU A 50 -6.99 5.22 9.07
C GLU A 50 -6.59 4.04 8.18
N LEU A 51 -6.41 2.84 8.75
CA LEU A 51 -6.15 1.62 7.97
C LEU A 51 -7.31 1.29 7.03
N VAL A 52 -8.54 1.45 7.51
CA VAL A 52 -9.73 1.23 6.66
C VAL A 52 -9.80 2.27 5.56
N VAL A 53 -9.61 3.57 5.88
CA VAL A 53 -9.61 4.67 4.91
C VAL A 53 -8.54 4.46 3.85
N ALA A 54 -7.38 3.91 4.20
CA ALA A 54 -6.32 3.58 3.24
C ALA A 54 -6.80 2.61 2.14
N SER A 55 -7.78 1.74 2.41
CA SER A 55 -8.37 0.85 1.41
C SER A 55 -9.26 1.56 0.38
N PHE A 56 -9.83 2.71 0.73
CA PHE A 56 -10.62 3.54 -0.19
C PHE A 56 -9.77 4.49 -1.03
N ASN A 57 -8.58 4.85 -0.54
CA ASN A 57 -7.75 5.87 -1.15
C ASN A 57 -7.43 5.62 -2.63
N PRO A 58 -7.09 4.40 -3.10
CA PRO A 58 -6.87 4.14 -4.52
C PRO A 58 -8.07 4.46 -5.41
N TRP A 59 -9.30 4.35 -4.88
CA TRP A 59 -10.53 4.65 -5.60
C TRP A 59 -10.84 6.13 -5.69
N VAL A 60 -10.57 6.88 -4.64
CA VAL A 60 -10.95 8.30 -4.52
C VAL A 60 -9.86 9.22 -5.05
N ALA A 61 -8.60 8.96 -4.68
CA ALA A 61 -7.49 9.84 -5.01
C ALA A 61 -7.04 9.73 -6.47
N GLN A 62 -7.32 8.60 -7.14
CA GLN A 62 -6.84 8.37 -8.49
C GLN A 62 -7.82 8.86 -9.55
N THR A 63 -7.33 9.70 -10.47
CA THR A 63 -8.14 10.27 -11.55
C THR A 63 -8.70 9.22 -12.51
N GLN A 64 -8.07 8.06 -12.61
CA GLN A 64 -8.49 6.96 -13.49
C GLN A 64 -9.64 6.13 -12.90
N MET A 65 -9.86 6.20 -11.58
CA MET A 65 -10.95 5.52 -10.88
C MET A 65 -12.15 6.47 -10.75
N TYR A 66 -12.86 6.45 -9.62
CA TYR A 66 -14.05 7.29 -9.40
C TYR A 66 -13.79 8.79 -9.47
N GLY A 67 -12.54 9.23 -9.31
CA GLY A 67 -12.21 10.64 -9.30
C GLY A 67 -12.54 11.37 -10.61
N LYS A 68 -12.49 10.69 -11.78
CA LYS A 68 -12.76 11.35 -13.06
C LYS A 68 -13.15 10.38 -14.20
N ARG A 69 -12.36 9.36 -14.46
CA ARG A 69 -12.45 8.61 -15.73
C ARG A 69 -13.38 7.40 -15.69
N PHE A 70 -13.71 6.86 -14.54
CA PHE A 70 -14.55 5.66 -14.46
C PHE A 70 -15.90 5.86 -15.15
N ALA A 71 -16.65 6.89 -14.74
CA ALA A 71 -17.96 7.19 -15.36
C ALA A 71 -17.82 7.48 -16.87
N THR A 72 -16.84 8.31 -17.24
CA THR A 72 -16.59 8.66 -18.64
C THR A 72 -16.28 7.44 -19.52
N ILE A 73 -15.49 6.48 -19.00
CA ILE A 73 -15.18 5.26 -19.75
C ILE A 73 -16.39 4.33 -19.82
N CYS A 74 -17.14 4.21 -18.72
CA CYS A 74 -18.37 3.42 -18.74
C CYS A 74 -19.40 3.98 -19.74
N ASP A 75 -19.55 5.30 -19.80
CA ASP A 75 -20.42 5.96 -20.78
C ASP A 75 -19.92 5.74 -22.21
N ALA A 76 -18.60 5.81 -22.42
CA ALA A 76 -17.99 5.59 -23.74
C ALA A 76 -18.11 4.14 -24.24
N LEU A 77 -18.33 3.18 -23.34
CA LEU A 77 -18.58 1.77 -23.69
C LEU A 77 -20.02 1.48 -24.06
N THR A 78 -20.90 2.49 -24.01
CA THR A 78 -22.31 2.40 -24.41
C THR A 78 -22.55 3.12 -25.73
N ASP A 79 -23.64 2.83 -26.38
CA ASP A 79 -24.10 3.49 -27.62
C ASP A 79 -24.61 4.92 -27.38
N ASP A 80 -24.92 5.28 -26.13
CA ASP A 80 -25.34 6.62 -25.74
C ASP A 80 -24.13 7.57 -25.51
N GLY A 81 -22.92 7.05 -25.41
CA GLY A 81 -21.70 7.78 -25.13
C GLY A 81 -21.05 8.40 -26.36
N GLY A 82 -21.22 9.70 -26.57
CA GLY A 82 -20.48 10.47 -27.56
C GLY A 82 -19.42 11.36 -26.88
N LEU A 83 -18.13 11.03 -27.01
CA LEU A 83 -17.06 11.82 -26.41
C LEU A 83 -16.42 12.76 -27.43
N ARG A 84 -16.52 14.05 -27.15
CA ARG A 84 -15.77 15.10 -27.86
C ARG A 84 -14.44 15.34 -27.14
N LEU A 85 -13.58 14.29 -27.05
CA LEU A 85 -12.33 14.39 -26.32
C LEU A 85 -11.12 14.17 -27.22
N ASN A 86 -10.18 15.08 -27.14
CA ASN A 86 -8.88 15.02 -27.79
C ASN A 86 -7.95 14.12 -26.95
N GLY A 87 -8.16 12.81 -26.97
CA GLY A 87 -7.29 11.87 -26.27
C GLY A 87 -7.32 10.51 -26.95
N ASN A 88 -6.17 10.01 -27.38
CA ASN A 88 -6.06 8.75 -28.10
C ASN A 88 -6.67 7.55 -27.37
N ASP A 89 -6.61 7.53 -26.03
CA ASP A 89 -7.10 6.42 -25.20
C ASP A 89 -8.63 6.31 -25.25
N LEU A 90 -9.35 7.44 -25.24
CA LEU A 90 -10.82 7.45 -25.24
C LEU A 90 -11.39 7.18 -26.62
N ILE A 91 -10.72 7.59 -27.70
CA ILE A 91 -11.09 7.24 -29.06
C ILE A 91 -11.04 5.72 -29.24
N GLN A 92 -9.98 5.07 -28.74
CA GLN A 92 -9.85 3.62 -28.80
C GLN A 92 -10.96 2.90 -28.02
N VAL A 93 -11.43 3.48 -26.91
CA VAL A 93 -12.56 2.93 -26.15
C VAL A 93 -13.86 3.01 -26.95
N LEU A 94 -14.14 4.17 -27.56
CA LEU A 94 -15.32 4.38 -28.43
C LEU A 94 -15.33 3.43 -29.63
N ASP A 95 -14.16 3.19 -30.20
CA ASP A 95 -13.97 2.29 -31.33
C ASP A 95 -13.91 0.81 -30.92
N TRP A 96 -14.16 0.49 -29.65
CA TRP A 96 -14.01 -0.85 -29.06
C TRP A 96 -12.65 -1.52 -29.31
N ASN A 97 -11.64 -0.73 -29.60
CA ASN A 97 -10.25 -1.18 -29.78
C ASN A 97 -9.49 -1.14 -28.44
N ILE A 98 -9.95 -1.94 -27.48
CA ILE A 98 -9.41 -1.99 -26.14
C ILE A 98 -8.19 -2.89 -26.10
N THR A 99 -7.03 -2.28 -25.85
CA THR A 99 -5.76 -3.00 -25.75
C THR A 99 -5.17 -2.89 -24.32
N PRO A 100 -4.35 -3.88 -23.91
CA PRO A 100 -3.67 -3.81 -22.60
C PRO A 100 -2.72 -2.61 -22.44
N SER A 101 -2.36 -1.94 -23.54
CA SER A 101 -1.49 -0.75 -23.51
C SER A 101 -2.23 0.54 -23.12
N LEU A 102 -3.57 0.51 -23.09
CA LEU A 102 -4.34 1.65 -22.60
C LEU A 102 -4.16 1.86 -21.10
N ASN A 103 -4.06 3.12 -20.69
CA ASN A 103 -3.80 3.44 -19.29
C ASN A 103 -4.92 2.97 -18.34
N TYR A 104 -6.19 3.09 -18.75
CA TYR A 104 -7.31 2.79 -17.86
C TYR A 104 -7.42 1.30 -17.46
N PRO A 105 -7.23 0.30 -18.34
CA PRO A 105 -7.28 -1.09 -17.88
C PRO A 105 -6.14 -1.41 -16.91
N THR A 106 -4.94 -0.88 -17.20
CA THR A 106 -3.77 -1.05 -16.32
C THR A 106 -3.99 -0.38 -14.96
N ASP A 107 -4.51 0.85 -14.96
CA ASP A 107 -4.75 1.61 -13.74
C ASP A 107 -5.87 1.00 -12.90
N TRP A 108 -6.97 0.56 -13.50
CA TRP A 108 -8.06 -0.09 -12.79
C TRP A 108 -7.62 -1.38 -12.11
N TRP A 109 -6.83 -2.19 -12.81
CA TRP A 109 -6.20 -3.37 -12.24
C TRP A 109 -5.30 -3.02 -11.06
N LYS A 110 -4.35 -2.13 -11.28
CA LYS A 110 -3.36 -1.71 -10.29
C LYS A 110 -4.02 -1.16 -9.02
N TYR A 111 -4.92 -0.19 -9.17
CA TYR A 111 -5.52 0.49 -8.02
C TYR A 111 -6.52 -0.40 -7.28
N SER A 112 -7.21 -1.29 -7.96
CA SER A 112 -8.06 -2.28 -7.32
C SER A 112 -7.23 -3.24 -6.46
N TYR A 113 -6.10 -3.74 -6.95
CA TYR A 113 -5.22 -4.58 -6.13
C TYR A 113 -4.50 -3.82 -5.02
N GLN A 114 -4.20 -2.56 -5.18
CA GLN A 114 -3.71 -1.71 -4.08
C GLN A 114 -4.76 -1.58 -2.98
N SER A 115 -6.03 -1.39 -3.34
CA SER A 115 -7.15 -1.37 -2.39
C SER A 115 -7.33 -2.71 -1.69
N VAL A 116 -7.26 -3.84 -2.42
CA VAL A 116 -7.31 -5.19 -1.85
C VAL A 116 -6.18 -5.41 -0.85
N ASN A 117 -4.96 -5.00 -1.20
CA ASN A 117 -3.81 -5.12 -0.32
C ASN A 117 -3.98 -4.31 0.98
N ALA A 118 -4.41 -3.06 0.87
CA ALA A 118 -4.70 -2.22 2.03
C ALA A 118 -5.83 -2.81 2.90
N ALA A 119 -6.88 -3.35 2.29
CA ALA A 119 -7.96 -4.02 3.01
C ALA A 119 -7.48 -5.30 3.71
N ASN A 120 -6.63 -6.12 3.07
CA ASN A 120 -6.04 -7.29 3.69
C ASN A 120 -5.17 -6.92 4.90
N TYR A 121 -4.35 -5.86 4.76
CA TYR A 121 -3.55 -5.35 5.85
C TYR A 121 -4.42 -4.89 7.04
N ALA A 122 -5.49 -4.14 6.78
CA ALA A 122 -6.44 -3.74 7.82
C ALA A 122 -7.09 -4.95 8.52
N ILE A 123 -7.53 -5.96 7.76
CA ILE A 123 -8.14 -7.18 8.30
C ILE A 123 -7.15 -7.96 9.20
N GLN A 124 -5.87 -7.95 8.86
CA GLN A 124 -4.83 -8.63 9.62
C GLN A 124 -4.40 -7.86 10.86
N GLU A 125 -4.28 -6.54 10.77
CA GLU A 125 -3.71 -5.73 11.84
C GLU A 125 -4.74 -5.30 12.90
N ILE A 126 -5.96 -4.89 12.49
CA ILE A 126 -6.97 -4.38 13.43
C ILE A 126 -7.28 -5.34 14.59
N PRO A 127 -7.34 -6.69 14.41
CA PRO A 127 -7.55 -7.62 15.53
C PRO A 127 -6.50 -7.55 16.63
N LYS A 128 -5.29 -7.04 16.35
CA LYS A 128 -4.21 -6.89 17.35
C LYS A 128 -4.55 -5.84 18.41
N LEU A 129 -5.52 -4.94 18.16
CA LEU A 129 -6.03 -4.00 19.16
C LEU A 129 -6.66 -4.71 20.38
N LYS A 130 -7.09 -5.97 20.27
CA LYS A 130 -7.51 -6.77 21.43
C LYS A 130 -6.43 -6.87 22.49
N ASN A 131 -5.18 -7.00 22.10
CA ASN A 131 -4.03 -7.05 23.00
C ASN A 131 -3.79 -5.71 23.73
N LYS A 132 -4.47 -4.65 23.27
CA LYS A 132 -4.41 -3.29 23.83
C LYS A 132 -5.68 -2.92 24.61
N GLY A 133 -6.56 -3.90 24.87
CA GLY A 133 -7.74 -3.75 25.70
C GLY A 133 -9.04 -3.40 24.98
N PHE A 134 -9.04 -3.36 23.64
CA PHE A 134 -10.26 -3.12 22.87
C PHE A 134 -11.10 -4.39 22.70
N THR A 135 -12.41 -4.23 22.77
CA THR A 135 -13.38 -5.32 22.62
C THR A 135 -13.68 -5.65 21.16
N ASP A 136 -14.22 -6.84 20.93
CA ASP A 136 -14.67 -7.25 19.58
C ASP A 136 -15.76 -6.32 19.03
N SER A 137 -16.65 -5.81 19.87
CA SER A 137 -17.72 -4.89 19.46
C SER A 137 -17.17 -3.55 18.96
N GLU A 138 -16.03 -3.11 19.47
CA GLU A 138 -15.39 -1.86 19.06
C GLU A 138 -14.61 -2.01 17.74
N ILE A 139 -13.96 -3.15 17.51
CA ILE A 139 -13.10 -3.35 16.35
C ILE A 139 -13.79 -3.98 15.15
N ASN A 140 -14.83 -4.80 15.36
CA ASN A 140 -15.53 -5.51 14.29
C ASN A 140 -16.12 -4.61 13.20
N PRO A 141 -16.65 -3.41 13.49
CA PRO A 141 -17.13 -2.50 12.44
C PRO A 141 -16.04 -2.14 11.43
N TYR A 142 -14.82 -1.88 11.88
CA TYR A 142 -13.69 -1.57 10.99
C TYR A 142 -13.29 -2.77 10.14
N ILE A 143 -13.23 -3.95 10.74
CA ILE A 143 -12.94 -5.19 10.03
C ILE A 143 -14.02 -5.47 8.96
N ALA A 144 -15.28 -5.23 9.30
CA ALA A 144 -16.40 -5.42 8.37
C ALA A 144 -16.27 -4.51 7.13
N VAL A 145 -15.94 -3.23 7.34
CA VAL A 145 -15.72 -2.28 6.24
C VAL A 145 -14.51 -2.69 5.39
N ALA A 146 -13.41 -3.12 5.99
CA ALA A 146 -12.26 -3.61 5.25
C ALA A 146 -12.61 -4.86 4.41
N ARG A 147 -13.38 -5.80 4.95
CA ARG A 147 -13.88 -6.97 4.21
C ARG A 147 -14.81 -6.58 3.07
N PHE A 148 -15.68 -5.59 3.29
CA PHE A 148 -16.53 -5.04 2.25
C PHE A 148 -15.70 -4.47 1.10
N MET A 149 -14.69 -3.63 1.40
CA MET A 149 -13.83 -3.06 0.37
C MET A 149 -13.07 -4.13 -0.42
N ARG A 150 -12.61 -5.17 0.24
CA ARG A 150 -11.98 -6.31 -0.43
C ARG A 150 -12.96 -7.01 -1.39
N ALA A 151 -14.15 -7.32 -0.93
CA ALA A 151 -15.17 -7.97 -1.76
C ALA A 151 -15.61 -7.09 -2.93
N PHE A 152 -15.77 -5.78 -2.71
CA PHE A 152 -16.11 -4.80 -3.73
C PHE A 152 -15.06 -4.76 -4.84
N ASN A 153 -13.78 -4.74 -4.48
CA ASN A 153 -12.71 -4.75 -5.45
C ASN A 153 -12.64 -6.06 -6.25
N TYR A 154 -12.88 -7.21 -5.62
CA TYR A 154 -12.94 -8.48 -6.34
C TYR A 154 -14.14 -8.54 -7.29
N MET A 155 -15.30 -8.04 -6.87
CA MET A 155 -16.46 -7.91 -7.75
C MET A 155 -16.14 -7.04 -8.97
N PHE A 156 -15.54 -5.87 -8.76
CA PHE A 156 -15.10 -4.97 -9.81
C PHE A 156 -14.13 -5.66 -10.79
N LEU A 157 -13.07 -6.25 -10.24
CA LEU A 157 -12.05 -6.96 -11.03
C LEU A 157 -12.66 -8.11 -11.85
N THR A 158 -13.57 -8.89 -11.26
CA THR A 158 -14.24 -9.99 -11.95
C THR A 158 -15.11 -9.48 -13.08
N THR A 159 -15.80 -8.36 -12.89
CA THR A 159 -16.66 -7.75 -13.91
C THR A 159 -15.87 -7.31 -15.15
N PHE A 160 -14.72 -6.68 -14.94
CA PHE A 160 -13.95 -6.08 -16.04
C PHE A 160 -12.85 -6.99 -16.62
N TYR A 161 -12.32 -7.95 -15.83
CA TYR A 161 -11.19 -8.78 -16.25
C TYR A 161 -11.49 -10.28 -16.26
N GLY A 162 -12.60 -10.72 -15.67
CA GLY A 162 -13.01 -12.12 -15.62
C GLY A 162 -12.20 -12.94 -14.64
N CYS A 163 -11.08 -13.54 -15.07
CA CYS A 163 -10.25 -14.38 -14.22
C CYS A 163 -9.38 -13.54 -13.28
N LEU A 164 -9.41 -13.84 -11.97
CA LEU A 164 -8.67 -13.12 -10.94
C LEU A 164 -7.45 -13.90 -10.45
N LEU A 165 -6.42 -13.17 -10.06
CA LEU A 165 -5.31 -13.74 -9.32
C LEU A 165 -5.73 -13.90 -7.85
N TYR A 166 -5.85 -15.15 -7.43
CA TYR A 166 -6.04 -15.48 -6.00
C TYR A 166 -4.68 -15.46 -5.33
N THR A 167 -4.31 -14.32 -4.78
CA THR A 167 -3.23 -14.26 -3.79
C THR A 167 -3.86 -14.48 -2.43
N SER A 168 -4.02 -15.74 -2.02
CA SER A 168 -4.21 -16.03 -0.62
C SER A 168 -2.89 -15.76 0.09
N PRO A 169 -2.84 -14.90 1.11
CA PRO A 169 -1.69 -14.86 1.99
C PRO A 169 -1.61 -16.22 2.67
N SER A 170 -0.57 -16.96 2.36
CA SER A 170 -0.17 -18.16 3.07
C SER A 170 0.38 -17.82 4.44
#